data_ec5ccae8c9ac2dea8b7c65c399900b97
#
_entry.id   ec5ccae8c9ac2dea8b7c65c399900b97
#
_cell.length_a   1.000
_cell.length_b   1.000
_cell.length_c   1.000
_cell.angle_alpha   90.00
_cell.angle_beta   90.00
_cell.angle_gamma   90.00
#
_symmetry.space_group_name_H-M   'P 1'
#
loop_
_entity.id
_entity.type
_entity.pdbx_description
1 polymer ?
#
loop_
_entity_poly.entity_id
_entity_poly.type
_entity_poly.pdbx_seq_one_letter_code
_entity_poly.pdbx_strand_id
1 'polypeptide(L)'
;GSGRERILMATTRRATLTDLPFMVHVLRHAAGGVSGPLDVEECRTTPAIAHYIDGWTPDQVGLICLADGAPIGAAWARNLPATDPGYGFVAPGIPELTIAISPRHRGHGHGGYLLASLLDACCRNGIKSVSLSVDANNERAVAMCHQAGFIEVSHDHGRLVMLRVEGTPAISPQR
;
A
#
# COMPACT_ATOMS: atom_id res chain seq x y z
N GLY A 1 -11.02 36.82 3.73
CA GLY A 1 -11.37 35.86 2.69
C GLY A 1 -11.30 34.47 3.23
N SER A 2 -12.42 33.77 3.34
CA SER A 2 -12.49 32.38 3.73
C SER A 2 -11.78 31.54 2.66
N GLY A 3 -10.52 31.18 2.89
CA GLY A 3 -9.86 30.15 2.11
C GLY A 3 -10.53 28.82 2.40
N ARG A 4 -11.53 28.46 1.59
CA ARG A 4 -11.98 27.08 1.54
C ARG A 4 -10.79 26.29 0.99
N GLU A 5 -10.16 25.48 1.82
CA GLU A 5 -9.19 24.51 1.35
C GLU A 5 -9.85 23.69 0.23
N ARG A 6 -9.31 23.84 -0.96
CA ARG A 6 -9.79 23.09 -2.11
C ARG A 6 -9.38 21.65 -1.91
N ILE A 7 -10.33 20.77 -1.57
CA ILE A 7 -10.06 19.34 -1.54
C ILE A 7 -9.79 18.91 -2.97
N LEU A 8 -8.54 18.61 -3.27
CA LEU A 8 -8.13 18.14 -4.59
C LEU A 8 -8.69 16.74 -4.79
N MET A 9 -9.40 16.54 -5.90
CA MET A 9 -9.86 15.21 -6.29
C MET A 9 -8.69 14.36 -6.73
N ALA A 10 -8.58 13.17 -6.17
CA ALA A 10 -7.56 12.22 -6.55
C ALA A 10 -8.04 11.35 -7.71
N THR A 11 -7.11 11.00 -8.58
CA THR A 11 -7.29 10.00 -9.64
C THR A 11 -6.16 9.00 -9.56
N THR A 12 -6.32 7.87 -10.25
CA THR A 12 -5.26 6.87 -10.34
C THR A 12 -4.91 6.60 -11.80
N ARG A 13 -3.67 6.22 -12.03
CA ARG A 13 -3.21 5.64 -13.29
C ARG A 13 -2.32 4.43 -13.01
N ARG A 14 -2.12 3.59 -14.00
CA ARG A 14 -1.20 2.45 -13.86
C ARG A 14 0.23 2.94 -13.66
N ALA A 15 0.94 2.29 -12.73
CA ALA A 15 2.37 2.50 -12.56
C ALA A 15 3.14 1.81 -13.68
N THR A 16 4.23 2.45 -14.08
CA THR A 16 5.18 1.93 -15.08
C THR A 16 6.59 1.92 -14.48
N LEU A 17 7.56 1.36 -15.21
CA LEU A 17 8.95 1.33 -14.73
C LEU A 17 9.53 2.73 -14.55
N THR A 18 9.01 3.74 -15.23
CA THR A 18 9.44 5.13 -15.03
C THR A 18 9.01 5.70 -13.70
N ASP A 19 8.07 5.05 -13.00
CA ASP A 19 7.60 5.46 -11.67
C ASP A 19 8.44 4.90 -10.53
N LEU A 20 9.41 4.04 -10.80
CA LEU A 20 10.21 3.39 -9.75
C LEU A 20 10.83 4.39 -8.76
N PRO A 21 11.40 5.54 -9.16
CA PRO A 21 11.92 6.51 -8.19
C PRO A 21 10.85 7.02 -7.22
N PHE A 22 9.65 7.28 -7.70
CA PHE A 22 8.54 7.70 -6.85
C PHE A 22 8.05 6.56 -5.96
N MET A 23 8.04 5.33 -6.46
CA MET A 23 7.67 4.14 -5.68
C MET A 23 8.68 3.90 -4.54
N VAL A 24 9.97 4.13 -4.76
CA VAL A 24 10.98 4.08 -3.69
C VAL A 24 10.66 5.14 -2.62
N HIS A 25 10.30 6.34 -3.01
CA HIS A 25 9.90 7.39 -2.09
C HIS A 25 8.69 6.95 -1.22
N VAL A 26 7.71 6.32 -1.85
CA VAL A 26 6.53 5.77 -1.15
C VAL A 26 6.93 4.63 -0.20
N LEU A 27 7.80 3.74 -0.64
CA LEU A 27 8.29 2.61 0.17
C LEU A 27 8.98 3.09 1.46
N ARG A 28 9.72 4.18 1.40
CA ARG A 28 10.35 4.79 2.59
C ARG A 28 9.33 5.06 3.68
N HIS A 29 8.18 5.59 3.31
CA HIS A 29 7.11 5.92 4.26
C HIS A 29 6.34 4.67 4.72
N ALA A 30 6.05 3.76 3.80
CA ALA A 30 5.33 2.53 4.12
C ALA A 30 6.14 1.64 5.09
N ALA A 31 7.44 1.49 4.86
CA ALA A 31 8.31 0.67 5.68
C ALA A 31 8.67 1.33 7.02
N GLY A 32 8.75 2.65 7.06
CA GLY A 32 9.09 3.40 8.26
C GLY A 32 7.97 3.45 9.30
N GLY A 33 6.72 3.33 8.89
CA GLY A 33 5.58 3.41 9.78
C GLY A 33 5.50 4.72 10.56
N VAL A 34 5.07 4.65 11.81
CA VAL A 34 4.92 5.83 12.68
C VAL A 34 6.27 6.45 13.09
N SER A 35 7.36 5.70 12.96
CA SER A 35 8.71 6.20 13.27
C SER A 35 9.24 7.17 12.23
N GLY A 36 8.54 7.34 11.11
CA GLY A 36 8.92 8.21 10.02
C GLY A 36 9.63 7.47 8.89
N PRO A 37 9.91 8.17 7.76
CA PRO A 37 10.44 7.52 6.58
C PRO A 37 11.86 7.00 6.76
N LEU A 38 12.15 5.86 6.14
CA LEU A 38 13.51 5.33 6.03
C LEU A 38 14.31 6.18 5.04
N ASP A 39 15.65 6.09 5.13
CA ASP A 39 16.55 6.67 4.15
C ASP A 39 16.44 5.89 2.81
N VAL A 40 16.64 6.58 1.69
CA VAL A 40 16.65 5.97 0.35
C VAL A 40 17.70 4.87 0.25
N GLU A 41 18.90 5.13 0.77
CA GLU A 41 20.00 4.15 0.77
C GLU A 41 19.61 2.89 1.55
N GLU A 42 18.98 3.05 2.70
CA GLU A 42 18.49 1.95 3.53
C GLU A 42 17.46 1.11 2.79
N CYS A 43 16.53 1.74 2.07
CA CYS A 43 15.55 1.03 1.26
C CYS A 43 16.19 0.21 0.14
N ARG A 44 17.27 0.71 -0.46
CA ARG A 44 17.94 0.06 -1.59
C ARG A 44 18.90 -1.04 -1.17
N THR A 45 19.50 -0.93 0.03
CA THR A 45 20.57 -1.83 0.48
C THR A 45 20.10 -2.88 1.48
N THR A 46 18.92 -2.72 2.07
CA THR A 46 18.34 -3.70 2.99
C THR A 46 17.47 -4.69 2.19
N PRO A 47 17.92 -5.94 1.99
CA PRO A 47 17.20 -6.90 1.14
C PRO A 47 15.72 -7.09 1.52
N ALA A 48 15.43 -7.13 2.82
CA ALA A 48 14.07 -7.30 3.32
C ALA A 48 13.12 -6.14 2.97
N ILE A 49 13.66 -5.01 2.54
CA ILE A 49 12.89 -3.83 2.11
C ILE A 49 13.01 -3.68 0.58
N ALA A 50 14.21 -3.80 0.05
CA ALA A 50 14.48 -3.62 -1.38
C ALA A 50 13.65 -4.55 -2.26
N HIS A 51 13.35 -5.76 -1.81
CA HIS A 51 12.58 -6.73 -2.61
C HIS A 51 11.15 -6.29 -2.93
N TYR A 52 10.61 -5.30 -2.24
CA TYR A 52 9.31 -4.72 -2.60
C TYR A 52 9.38 -3.90 -3.90
N ILE A 53 10.57 -3.47 -4.30
CA ILE A 53 10.81 -2.72 -5.54
C ILE A 53 11.62 -3.54 -6.53
N ASP A 54 12.69 -4.22 -6.08
CA ASP A 54 13.55 -5.00 -6.95
C ASP A 54 12.77 -6.17 -7.56
N GLY A 55 12.71 -6.21 -8.88
CA GLY A 55 11.98 -7.23 -9.61
C GLY A 55 10.48 -6.93 -9.79
N TRP A 56 10.00 -5.77 -9.33
CA TRP A 56 8.64 -5.37 -9.64
C TRP A 56 8.53 -5.00 -11.12
N THR A 57 7.43 -5.44 -11.74
CA THR A 57 7.07 -5.12 -13.13
C THR A 57 5.59 -4.75 -13.20
N PRO A 58 5.17 -3.98 -14.22
CA PRO A 58 3.77 -3.51 -14.33
C PRO A 58 2.71 -4.63 -14.37
N ASP A 59 3.08 -5.83 -14.80
CA ASP A 59 2.16 -6.99 -14.82
C ASP A 59 1.82 -7.49 -13.41
N GLN A 60 2.59 -7.11 -12.40
CA GLN A 60 2.28 -7.41 -10.99
C GLN A 60 1.26 -6.46 -10.39
N VAL A 61 0.80 -5.47 -11.15
CA VAL A 61 -0.17 -4.44 -10.77
C VAL A 61 0.43 -3.37 -9.85
N GLY A 62 0.22 -2.14 -10.23
CA GLY A 62 0.59 -0.97 -9.42
C GLY A 62 -0.15 0.25 -9.93
N LEU A 63 -0.44 1.18 -9.02
CA LEU A 63 -1.13 2.42 -9.32
C LEU A 63 -0.37 3.60 -8.72
N ILE A 64 -0.37 4.70 -9.44
CA ILE A 64 0.04 6.00 -8.94
C ILE A 64 -1.21 6.82 -8.66
N CYS A 65 -1.28 7.39 -7.48
CA CYS A 65 -2.36 8.31 -7.09
C CYS A 65 -1.93 9.73 -7.43
N LEU A 66 -2.79 10.43 -8.15
CA LEU A 66 -2.53 11.81 -8.60
C LEU A 66 -3.54 12.76 -8.00
N ALA A 67 -3.09 13.94 -7.60
CA ALA A 67 -3.95 15.06 -7.27
C ALA A 67 -3.48 16.25 -8.09
N ASP A 68 -4.38 16.83 -8.86
CA ASP A 68 -4.08 17.94 -9.78
C ASP A 68 -2.90 17.61 -10.71
N GLY A 69 -2.86 16.36 -11.20
CA GLY A 69 -1.82 15.87 -12.10
C GLY A 69 -0.48 15.54 -11.45
N ALA A 70 -0.31 15.78 -10.15
CA ALA A 70 0.93 15.50 -9.43
C ALA A 70 0.84 14.20 -8.63
N PRO A 71 1.88 13.35 -8.62
CA PRO A 71 1.90 12.15 -7.81
C PRO A 71 1.86 12.48 -6.32
N ILE A 72 0.91 11.89 -5.60
CA ILE A 72 0.74 12.07 -4.15
C ILE A 72 0.83 10.76 -3.37
N GLY A 73 0.84 9.64 -4.05
CA GLY A 73 0.94 8.33 -3.44
C GLY A 73 1.06 7.24 -4.47
N ALA A 74 1.33 6.05 -4.01
CA ALA A 74 1.40 4.85 -4.85
C ALA A 74 1.02 3.63 -4.06
N ALA A 75 0.55 2.61 -4.76
CA ALA A 75 0.26 1.30 -4.21
C ALA A 75 0.54 0.25 -5.27
N TRP A 76 1.17 -0.85 -4.87
CA TRP A 76 1.49 -1.93 -5.81
C TRP A 76 1.51 -3.28 -5.12
N ALA A 77 1.42 -4.32 -5.92
CA ALA A 77 1.49 -5.69 -5.48
C ALA A 77 2.82 -6.31 -5.89
N ARG A 78 3.40 -7.10 -5.01
CA ARG A 78 4.66 -7.79 -5.24
C ARG A 78 4.48 -9.27 -4.93
N ASN A 79 4.73 -10.10 -5.92
CA ASN A 79 4.63 -11.55 -5.77
C ASN A 79 5.97 -12.10 -5.29
N LEU A 80 6.14 -12.18 -3.97
CA LEU A 80 7.38 -12.65 -3.35
C LEU A 80 7.31 -14.15 -3.07
N PRO A 81 8.41 -14.90 -3.32
CA PRO A 81 8.45 -16.33 -3.04
C PRO A 81 8.65 -16.64 -1.56
N ALA A 82 8.33 -17.87 -1.14
CA ALA A 82 8.54 -18.31 0.23
C ALA A 82 10.02 -18.28 0.66
N THR A 83 10.94 -18.30 -0.30
CA THR A 83 12.39 -18.21 -0.06
C THR A 83 12.88 -16.78 0.17
N ASP A 84 12.04 -15.78 -0.14
CA ASP A 84 12.33 -14.36 0.09
C ASP A 84 11.02 -13.65 0.49
N PRO A 85 10.46 -14.01 1.67
CA PRO A 85 9.17 -13.50 2.09
C PRO A 85 9.27 -12.03 2.53
N GLY A 86 8.22 -11.26 2.25
CA GLY A 86 8.07 -9.93 2.82
C GLY A 86 7.53 -9.99 4.26
N TYR A 87 7.43 -8.83 4.89
CA TYR A 87 6.86 -8.72 6.24
C TYR A 87 5.40 -9.12 6.31
N GLY A 88 4.67 -9.00 5.21
CA GLY A 88 3.26 -9.37 5.10
C GLY A 88 3.02 -10.72 4.42
N PHE A 89 4.05 -11.54 4.27
CA PHE A 89 3.94 -12.83 3.60
C PHE A 89 2.98 -13.77 4.35
N VAL A 90 2.03 -14.35 3.61
CA VAL A 90 1.07 -15.33 4.13
C VAL A 90 1.29 -16.69 3.50
N ALA A 91 1.34 -16.74 2.18
CA ALA A 91 1.55 -17.99 1.43
C ALA A 91 2.05 -17.68 0.01
N PRO A 92 2.72 -18.65 -0.66
CA PRO A 92 3.07 -18.50 -2.07
C PRO A 92 1.82 -18.24 -2.92
N GLY A 93 1.92 -17.31 -3.87
CA GLY A 93 0.81 -16.96 -4.75
C GLY A 93 -0.15 -15.92 -4.19
N ILE A 94 0.03 -15.47 -2.96
CA ILE A 94 -0.69 -14.33 -2.39
C ILE A 94 0.24 -13.11 -2.44
N PRO A 95 0.01 -12.16 -3.37
CA PRO A 95 0.87 -10.96 -3.45
C PRO A 95 0.76 -10.09 -2.21
N GLU A 96 1.86 -9.45 -1.86
CA GLU A 96 1.91 -8.46 -0.78
C GLU A 96 1.75 -7.06 -1.36
N LEU A 97 0.94 -6.25 -0.70
CA LEU A 97 0.71 -4.87 -1.10
C LEU A 97 1.63 -3.93 -0.33
N THR A 98 2.10 -2.91 -1.02
CA THR A 98 2.72 -1.72 -0.44
C THR A 98 1.86 -0.52 -0.81
N ILE A 99 1.59 0.36 0.15
CA ILE A 99 0.79 1.56 -0.08
C ILE A 99 1.23 2.67 0.87
N ALA A 100 1.36 3.87 0.33
CA ALA A 100 1.46 5.08 1.15
C ALA A 100 1.04 6.30 0.35
N ILE A 101 0.54 7.30 1.08
CA ILE A 101 0.29 8.65 0.59
C ILE A 101 1.37 9.56 1.16
N SER A 102 1.89 10.48 0.35
CA SER A 102 2.86 11.47 0.80
C SER A 102 2.32 12.27 1.99
N PRO A 103 3.15 12.57 2.99
CA PRO A 103 2.68 13.18 4.25
C PRO A 103 1.82 14.43 4.09
N ARG A 104 2.15 15.27 3.11
CA ARG A 104 1.43 16.53 2.83
C ARG A 104 -0.01 16.31 2.39
N HIS A 105 -0.35 15.12 1.93
CA HIS A 105 -1.65 14.79 1.34
C HIS A 105 -2.45 13.80 2.19
N ARG A 106 -1.99 13.49 3.40
CA ARG A 106 -2.68 12.59 4.32
C ARG A 106 -3.89 13.28 4.97
N GLY A 107 -4.83 12.47 5.46
CA GLY A 107 -5.98 12.97 6.17
C GLY A 107 -7.15 13.42 5.30
N HIS A 108 -7.11 13.11 3.99
CA HIS A 108 -8.15 13.50 3.02
C HIS A 108 -8.86 12.32 2.37
N GLY A 109 -8.65 11.09 2.86
CA GLY A 109 -9.28 9.89 2.31
C GLY A 109 -8.58 9.31 1.08
N HIS A 110 -7.46 9.85 0.66
CA HIS A 110 -6.74 9.38 -0.55
C HIS A 110 -6.21 7.95 -0.39
N GLY A 111 -5.76 7.58 0.80
CA GLY A 111 -5.27 6.23 1.07
C GLY A 111 -6.34 5.16 0.87
N GLY A 112 -7.54 5.39 1.41
CA GLY A 112 -8.67 4.47 1.24
C GLY A 112 -9.10 4.36 -0.22
N TYR A 113 -9.15 5.48 -0.93
CA TYR A 113 -9.45 5.52 -2.36
C TYR A 113 -8.41 4.74 -3.17
N LEU A 114 -7.12 4.95 -2.90
CA LEU A 114 -6.03 4.27 -3.58
C LEU A 114 -6.05 2.77 -3.31
N LEU A 115 -6.29 2.36 -2.07
CA LEU A 115 -6.37 0.95 -1.70
C LEU A 115 -7.55 0.27 -2.42
N ALA A 116 -8.73 0.89 -2.42
CA ALA A 116 -9.90 0.36 -3.13
C ALA A 116 -9.62 0.23 -4.62
N SER A 117 -8.96 1.22 -5.22
CA SER A 117 -8.60 1.21 -6.64
C SER A 117 -7.60 0.08 -6.96
N LEU A 118 -6.62 -0.15 -6.09
CA LEU A 118 -5.65 -1.24 -6.27
C LEU A 118 -6.33 -2.61 -6.15
N LEU A 119 -7.21 -2.79 -5.17
CA LEU A 119 -7.95 -4.04 -4.98
C LEU A 119 -8.80 -4.36 -6.20
N ASP A 120 -9.46 -3.35 -6.77
CA ASP A 120 -10.23 -3.50 -8.00
C ASP A 120 -9.33 -3.91 -9.18
N ALA A 121 -8.17 -3.26 -9.33
CA ALA A 121 -7.20 -3.61 -10.36
C ALA A 121 -6.66 -5.03 -10.18
N CYS A 122 -6.41 -5.46 -8.95
CA CYS A 122 -5.99 -6.83 -8.65
C CYS A 122 -7.07 -7.83 -9.07
N CYS A 123 -8.33 -7.59 -8.70
CA CYS A 123 -9.45 -8.45 -9.09
C CYS A 123 -9.56 -8.59 -10.61
N ARG A 124 -9.44 -7.48 -11.34
CA ARG A 124 -9.48 -7.49 -12.81
C ARG A 124 -8.31 -8.26 -13.43
N ASN A 125 -7.22 -8.45 -12.70
CA ASN A 125 -6.07 -9.23 -13.13
C ASN A 125 -6.07 -10.66 -12.57
N GLY A 126 -7.19 -11.12 -12.01
CA GLY A 126 -7.36 -12.49 -11.51
C GLY A 126 -6.71 -12.73 -10.14
N ILE A 127 -6.28 -11.69 -9.44
CA ILE A 127 -5.69 -11.81 -8.10
C ILE A 127 -6.82 -11.80 -7.07
N LYS A 128 -7.04 -12.94 -6.41
CA LYS A 128 -8.18 -13.15 -5.51
C LYS A 128 -7.85 -12.93 -4.04
N SER A 129 -6.58 -13.00 -3.68
CA SER A 129 -6.12 -12.80 -2.30
C SER A 129 -4.90 -11.93 -2.30
N VAL A 130 -4.82 -11.02 -1.35
CA VAL A 130 -3.68 -10.13 -1.18
C VAL A 130 -3.40 -9.97 0.32
N SER A 131 -2.15 -9.71 0.66
CA SER A 131 -1.74 -9.46 2.03
C SER A 131 -0.99 -8.14 2.14
N LEU A 132 -0.79 -7.68 3.36
CA LEU A 132 0.07 -6.54 3.64
C LEU A 132 0.57 -6.61 5.08
N SER A 133 1.61 -5.84 5.35
CA SER A 133 2.12 -5.60 6.70
C SER A 133 1.91 -4.12 7.04
N VAL A 134 1.38 -3.86 8.21
CA VAL A 134 1.13 -2.50 8.69
C VAL A 134 1.63 -2.34 10.11
N ASP A 135 2.19 -1.16 10.43
CA ASP A 135 2.59 -0.82 11.79
C ASP A 135 1.35 -0.86 12.70
N ALA A 136 1.39 -1.71 13.74
CA ALA A 136 0.27 -1.86 14.68
C ALA A 136 -0.09 -0.55 15.38
N ASN A 137 0.85 0.38 15.51
CA ASN A 137 0.63 1.69 16.12
C ASN A 137 0.04 2.72 15.14
N ASN A 138 -0.01 2.40 13.86
CA ASN A 138 -0.65 3.25 12.86
C ASN A 138 -2.15 2.93 12.80
N GLU A 139 -2.90 3.42 13.80
CA GLU A 139 -4.32 3.10 13.97
C GLU A 139 -5.16 3.49 12.76
N ARG A 140 -4.83 4.61 12.11
CA ARG A 140 -5.54 5.07 10.92
C ARG A 140 -5.36 4.10 9.76
N ALA A 141 -4.14 3.63 9.52
CA ALA A 141 -3.86 2.67 8.45
C ALA A 141 -4.51 1.31 8.75
N VAL A 142 -4.46 0.85 9.99
CA VAL A 142 -5.12 -0.40 10.40
C VAL A 142 -6.63 -0.31 10.16
N ALA A 143 -7.27 0.79 10.57
CA ALA A 143 -8.70 1.01 10.34
C ALA A 143 -9.04 1.05 8.84
N MET A 144 -8.21 1.70 8.04
CA MET A 144 -8.38 1.74 6.58
C MET A 144 -8.35 0.33 5.98
N CYS A 145 -7.43 -0.52 6.42
CA CYS A 145 -7.34 -1.90 5.96
C CYS A 145 -8.57 -2.71 6.37
N HIS A 146 -9.03 -2.59 7.62
CA HIS A 146 -10.25 -3.25 8.06
C HIS A 146 -11.47 -2.84 7.23
N GLN A 147 -11.60 -1.53 6.94
CA GLN A 147 -12.69 -1.02 6.11
C GLN A 147 -12.64 -1.59 4.69
N ALA A 148 -11.45 -1.87 4.18
CA ALA A 148 -11.27 -2.47 2.86
C ALA A 148 -11.47 -3.99 2.84
N GLY A 149 -11.77 -4.62 3.98
CA GLY A 149 -12.05 -6.04 4.09
C GLY A 149 -10.87 -6.91 4.50
N PHE A 150 -9.76 -6.32 4.94
CA PHE A 150 -8.63 -7.08 5.48
C PHE A 150 -8.93 -7.56 6.90
N ILE A 151 -8.43 -8.75 7.23
CA ILE A 151 -8.45 -9.31 8.58
C ILE A 151 -7.02 -9.52 9.07
N GLU A 152 -6.82 -9.44 10.38
CA GLU A 152 -5.52 -9.74 10.99
C GLU A 152 -5.29 -11.24 11.01
N VAL A 153 -4.13 -11.69 10.53
CA VAL A 153 -3.76 -13.12 10.54
C VAL A 153 -2.54 -13.39 11.41
N SER A 154 -1.70 -12.42 11.65
CA SER A 154 -0.58 -12.54 12.60
C SER A 154 -0.08 -11.18 13.06
N HIS A 155 0.72 -11.19 14.12
CA HIS A 155 1.34 -10.00 14.70
C HIS A 155 2.77 -10.35 15.06
N ASP A 156 3.73 -9.62 14.53
CA ASP A 156 5.15 -9.86 14.76
C ASP A 156 5.93 -8.55 14.73
N HIS A 157 6.82 -8.36 15.71
CA HIS A 157 7.71 -7.20 15.81
C HIS A 157 6.99 -5.84 15.67
N GLY A 158 5.81 -5.72 16.28
CA GLY A 158 5.03 -4.48 16.26
C GLY A 158 4.29 -4.24 14.94
N ARG A 159 4.24 -5.21 14.06
CA ARG A 159 3.51 -5.13 12.80
C ARG A 159 2.39 -6.16 12.75
N LEU A 160 1.27 -5.75 12.14
CA LEU A 160 0.16 -6.66 11.86
C LEU A 160 0.30 -7.17 10.43
N VAL A 161 0.14 -8.47 10.24
CA VAL A 161 -0.03 -9.06 8.90
C VAL A 161 -1.53 -9.21 8.68
N MET A 162 -2.00 -8.65 7.58
CA MET A 162 -3.41 -8.63 7.24
C MET A 162 -3.64 -9.28 5.88
N LEU A 163 -4.76 -9.98 5.76
CA LEU A 163 -5.14 -10.72 4.56
C LEU A 163 -6.54 -10.30 4.11
N ARG A 164 -6.69 -10.10 2.81
CA ARG A 164 -8.00 -9.93 2.18
C ARG A 164 -8.21 -11.00 1.13
N VAL A 165 -9.38 -11.65 1.18
CA VAL A 165 -9.83 -12.59 0.16
C VAL A 165 -10.99 -11.93 -0.60
N GLU A 166 -10.98 -12.03 -1.93
CA GLU A 166 -12.04 -11.49 -2.78
C GLU A 166 -13.41 -12.03 -2.33
N GLY A 167 -14.41 -11.16 -2.35
CA GLY A 167 -15.76 -11.51 -1.91
C GLY A 167 -16.01 -11.36 -0.42
N THR A 168 -14.98 -11.03 0.38
CA THR A 168 -15.19 -10.68 1.79
C THR A 168 -15.84 -9.30 1.87
N PRO A 169 -17.03 -9.18 2.49
CA PRO A 169 -17.68 -7.88 2.59
C PRO A 169 -16.86 -6.93 3.44
N ALA A 170 -16.80 -5.66 3.01
CA ALA A 170 -16.22 -4.60 3.83
C ALA A 170 -17.01 -4.51 5.14
N ILE A 171 -16.29 -4.36 6.27
CA ILE A 171 -16.93 -4.17 7.57
C ILE A 171 -17.47 -2.74 7.58
N SER A 172 -18.81 -2.61 7.57
CA SER A 172 -19.42 -1.29 7.75
C SER A 172 -19.05 -0.77 9.14
N PRO A 173 -18.62 0.50 9.26
CA PRO A 173 -18.39 1.07 10.58
C PRO A 173 -19.68 0.96 11.39
N GLN A 174 -19.60 0.33 12.56
CA GLN A 174 -20.73 0.29 13.47
C GLN A 174 -21.01 1.71 13.96
N ARG A 175 -22.25 2.12 13.79
CA ARG A 175 -22.72 3.40 14.31
C ARG A 175 -22.77 3.38 15.83
#